data_d8471f6a0cf361e2a5fba53afc2d10e4
#
_entry.id   d8471f6a0cf361e2a5fba53afc2d10e4
#
_cell.length_a   1.000
_cell.length_b   1.000
_cell.length_c   1.000
_cell.angle_alpha   90.00
_cell.angle_beta   90.00
_cell.angle_gamma   90.00
#
_symmetry.space_group_name_H-M   'P 1'
#
loop_
_entity.id
_entity.type
_entity.pdbx_description
1 polymer ?
#
loop_
_entity_poly.entity_id
_entity_poly.type
_entity_poly.pdbx_seq_one_letter_code
_entity_poly.pdbx_strand_id
1 'polypeptide(L)'
;MKFTIGKLAATGVAVATAAAIAMPVQAAEELKMSTALGQKHDQSKAMFATFAKEMKKDESVVKLNYIGGPEVTPNRKQGAAMKRGLIDIIMSPTTYYANLVPEARLTGISNMTPQEWRANGGHAMMSKVWADKLNGVILAWANWYNASQFYLWMKDKPKLSKVTGVDLKGMKMRTTPLYTPFFKAMGATTKNISPAEVYTALERGVVDGLAWPEGGVAFRGWQKYIKYKVGPAFFRSTTFLTMNKTRFDKLSKKGQDQLIAAGLHYENESGRVIKDLIAIDNAKIKKDGVADFTVPGEYGKAFTATILKANWADAAKRKYSVDFETLKSKMLK
;
A
#
# COMPACT_ATOMS: atom_id res chain seq x y z
N MET A 1 48.50 -93.59 -9.89
CA MET A 1 48.83 -92.21 -9.46
C MET A 1 47.54 -91.31 -9.67
N LYS A 2 46.86 -91.00 -8.65
CA LYS A 2 45.63 -90.15 -8.72
C LYS A 2 45.97 -88.72 -8.30
N PHE A 3 45.77 -87.76 -9.18
CA PHE A 3 45.91 -86.35 -8.87
C PHE A 3 44.53 -85.75 -8.49
N THR A 4 44.46 -85.20 -7.30
CA THR A 4 43.27 -84.59 -6.80
C THR A 4 43.34 -83.06 -7.12
N ILE A 5 42.34 -82.51 -7.81
CA ILE A 5 42.26 -81.10 -8.15
C ILE A 5 41.50 -80.44 -7.04
N GLY A 6 42.19 -79.46 -6.33
CA GLY A 6 41.58 -78.65 -5.31
C GLY A 6 40.69 -77.55 -5.93
N LYS A 7 39.49 -77.35 -5.35
CA LYS A 7 38.58 -76.26 -5.69
C LYS A 7 39.02 -74.93 -5.03
N LEU A 8 39.34 -73.90 -5.81
CA LEU A 8 39.45 -72.51 -5.33
C LEU A 8 38.03 -71.94 -5.20
N ALA A 9 37.73 -71.48 -4.00
CA ALA A 9 36.52 -70.68 -3.74
C ALA A 9 36.85 -69.20 -4.03
N ALA A 10 36.16 -68.59 -5.01
CA ALA A 10 36.23 -67.21 -5.31
C ALA A 10 35.22 -66.45 -4.42
N THR A 11 35.71 -65.67 -3.46
CA THR A 11 34.90 -64.76 -2.65
C THR A 11 34.66 -63.47 -3.43
N GLY A 12 33.43 -63.35 -3.96
CA GLY A 12 33.00 -62.10 -4.63
C GLY A 12 32.67 -61.02 -3.58
N VAL A 13 33.47 -59.94 -3.58
CA VAL A 13 33.14 -58.71 -2.83
C VAL A 13 32.14 -57.92 -3.62
N ALA A 14 30.89 -57.89 -3.19
CA ALA A 14 29.85 -57.00 -3.77
C ALA A 14 30.09 -55.54 -3.26
N VAL A 15 30.61 -54.69 -4.13
CA VAL A 15 30.70 -53.25 -3.89
C VAL A 15 29.30 -52.68 -4.15
N ALA A 16 28.55 -52.38 -3.07
CA ALA A 16 27.30 -51.62 -3.13
C ALA A 16 27.62 -50.16 -3.39
N THR A 17 27.54 -49.70 -4.64
CA THR A 17 27.56 -48.29 -5.01
C THR A 17 26.25 -47.67 -4.57
N ALA A 18 26.25 -46.92 -3.45
CA ALA A 18 25.16 -46.06 -3.06
C ALA A 18 25.09 -44.91 -4.08
N ALA A 19 24.16 -45.00 -5.03
CA ALA A 19 23.80 -43.86 -5.87
C ALA A 19 23.14 -42.79 -5.00
N ALA A 20 23.89 -41.74 -4.61
CA ALA A 20 23.32 -40.55 -4.03
C ALA A 20 22.37 -39.91 -5.06
N ILE A 21 21.07 -40.05 -4.87
CA ILE A 21 20.07 -39.33 -5.65
C ILE A 21 20.26 -37.88 -5.34
N ALA A 22 20.99 -37.16 -6.18
CA ALA A 22 21.07 -35.71 -6.15
C ALA A 22 19.64 -35.19 -6.45
N MET A 23 18.91 -34.80 -5.42
CA MET A 23 17.66 -34.07 -5.61
C MET A 23 17.98 -32.81 -6.42
N PRO A 24 17.26 -32.54 -7.53
CA PRO A 24 17.49 -31.32 -8.28
C PRO A 24 17.28 -30.13 -7.33
N VAL A 25 18.31 -29.32 -7.13
CA VAL A 25 18.16 -28.03 -6.46
C VAL A 25 17.23 -27.21 -7.33
N GLN A 26 15.99 -27.05 -6.89
CA GLN A 26 15.02 -26.23 -7.60
C GLN A 26 15.53 -24.78 -7.55
N ALA A 27 15.77 -24.19 -8.73
CA ALA A 27 16.19 -22.79 -8.83
C ALA A 27 15.15 -21.88 -8.16
N ALA A 28 15.64 -20.83 -7.50
CA ALA A 28 14.76 -19.87 -6.85
C ALA A 28 13.77 -19.28 -7.87
N GLU A 29 12.51 -19.17 -7.46
CA GLU A 29 11.45 -18.52 -8.23
C GLU A 29 11.65 -17.01 -8.25
N GLU A 30 11.94 -16.43 -9.42
CA GLU A 30 12.05 -14.99 -9.56
C GLU A 30 10.67 -14.34 -9.69
N LEU A 31 10.36 -13.35 -8.83
CA LEU A 31 9.09 -12.61 -8.80
C LEU A 31 9.32 -11.14 -9.15
N LYS A 32 8.61 -10.67 -10.19
CA LYS A 32 8.61 -9.27 -10.62
C LYS A 32 7.83 -8.41 -9.64
N MET A 33 8.50 -7.45 -9.01
CA MET A 33 7.90 -6.55 -8.02
C MET A 33 7.90 -5.09 -8.51
N SER A 34 6.82 -4.38 -8.23
CA SER A 34 6.66 -2.95 -8.53
C SER A 34 6.08 -2.18 -7.34
N THR A 35 6.26 -0.86 -7.35
CA THR A 35 5.64 0.06 -6.38
C THR A 35 4.87 1.16 -7.09
N ALA A 36 3.69 1.51 -6.58
CA ALA A 36 2.84 2.50 -7.23
C ALA A 36 3.28 3.96 -7.02
N LEU A 37 4.22 4.22 -6.11
CA LEU A 37 4.64 5.57 -5.72
C LEU A 37 6.11 5.89 -6.05
N GLY A 38 6.78 5.05 -6.81
CA GLY A 38 8.20 5.18 -7.13
C GLY A 38 9.12 4.84 -5.94
N GLN A 39 10.33 4.40 -6.24
CA GLN A 39 11.26 3.85 -5.23
C GLN A 39 11.65 4.85 -4.14
N LYS A 40 11.78 6.13 -4.49
CA LYS A 40 12.22 7.19 -3.56
C LYS A 40 11.11 7.68 -2.62
N HIS A 41 9.86 7.28 -2.82
CA HIS A 41 8.73 7.65 -1.96
C HIS A 41 8.82 6.93 -0.61
N ASP A 42 8.43 7.61 0.48
CA ASP A 42 8.58 7.08 1.85
C ASP A 42 7.88 5.72 2.06
N GLN A 43 6.68 5.55 1.49
CA GLN A 43 5.95 4.27 1.54
C GLN A 43 6.72 3.15 0.82
N SER A 44 7.36 3.45 -0.30
CA SER A 44 8.19 2.48 -1.03
C SER A 44 9.48 2.19 -0.26
N LYS A 45 10.14 3.21 0.30
CA LYS A 45 11.31 3.02 1.17
C LYS A 45 10.99 2.13 2.36
N ALA A 46 9.83 2.31 3.00
CA ALA A 46 9.39 1.46 4.10
C ALA A 46 9.20 0.01 3.67
N MET A 47 8.61 -0.23 2.50
CA MET A 47 8.47 -1.58 1.94
C MET A 47 9.83 -2.20 1.63
N PHE A 48 10.78 -1.46 1.04
CA PHE A 48 12.14 -1.97 0.79
C PHE A 48 12.90 -2.26 2.09
N ALA A 49 12.76 -1.40 3.12
CA ALA A 49 13.43 -1.55 4.41
C ALA A 49 12.87 -2.70 5.27
N THR A 50 11.70 -3.20 4.95
CA THR A 50 11.02 -4.27 5.70
C THR A 50 10.79 -5.49 4.82
N PHE A 51 9.76 -5.52 3.97
CA PHE A 51 9.41 -6.68 3.15
C PHE A 51 10.57 -7.15 2.27
N ALA A 52 11.14 -6.28 1.44
CA ALA A 52 12.18 -6.70 0.52
C ALA A 52 13.48 -7.10 1.25
N LYS A 53 13.80 -6.41 2.34
CA LYS A 53 14.94 -6.78 3.20
C LYS A 53 14.72 -8.14 3.87
N GLU A 54 13.50 -8.45 4.33
CA GLU A 54 13.16 -9.74 4.92
C GLU A 54 13.28 -10.87 3.90
N MET A 55 12.73 -10.70 2.71
CA MET A 55 12.85 -11.66 1.60
C MET A 55 14.31 -11.92 1.20
N LYS A 56 15.17 -10.91 1.29
CA LYS A 56 16.58 -11.03 0.93
C LYS A 56 17.43 -11.86 1.91
N LYS A 57 16.89 -12.21 3.09
CA LYS A 57 17.59 -13.08 4.04
C LYS A 57 17.73 -14.52 3.55
N ASP A 58 16.76 -14.99 2.74
CA ASP A 58 16.80 -16.32 2.11
C ASP A 58 16.21 -16.20 0.70
N GLU A 59 17.08 -16.08 -0.29
CA GLU A 59 16.70 -16.06 -1.72
C GLU A 59 16.76 -17.46 -2.36
N SER A 60 16.91 -18.53 -1.58
CA SER A 60 17.03 -19.88 -2.12
C SER A 60 15.72 -20.42 -2.71
N VAL A 61 14.56 -19.87 -2.31
CA VAL A 61 13.23 -20.30 -2.76
C VAL A 61 12.57 -19.23 -3.61
N VAL A 62 12.56 -17.98 -3.13
CA VAL A 62 11.96 -16.83 -3.80
C VAL A 62 12.95 -15.67 -3.84
N LYS A 63 13.17 -15.14 -5.05
CA LYS A 63 13.97 -13.94 -5.29
C LYS A 63 13.10 -12.82 -5.85
N LEU A 64 13.23 -11.62 -5.28
CA LEU A 64 12.51 -10.45 -5.76
C LEU A 64 13.31 -9.70 -6.84
N ASN A 65 12.66 -9.42 -7.98
CA ASN A 65 13.17 -8.59 -9.05
C ASN A 65 12.35 -7.29 -9.11
N TYR A 66 12.90 -6.18 -8.62
CA TYR A 66 12.22 -4.88 -8.72
C TYR A 66 12.33 -4.33 -10.15
N ILE A 67 11.21 -4.30 -10.85
CA ILE A 67 11.13 -3.92 -12.28
C ILE A 67 10.83 -2.44 -12.50
N GLY A 68 10.78 -1.63 -11.43
CA GLY A 68 10.46 -0.21 -11.48
C GLY A 68 9.09 0.14 -10.90
N GLY A 69 8.75 1.43 -10.96
CA GLY A 69 7.54 2.00 -10.39
C GLY A 69 6.59 2.59 -11.44
N PRO A 70 6.00 3.78 -11.16
CA PRO A 70 5.06 4.45 -12.08
C PRO A 70 5.69 4.90 -13.40
N GLU A 71 7.01 4.97 -13.49
CA GLU A 71 7.78 5.23 -14.70
C GLU A 71 7.73 4.07 -15.70
N VAL A 72 7.55 2.83 -15.21
CA VAL A 72 7.42 1.62 -16.05
C VAL A 72 5.94 1.30 -16.28
N THR A 73 5.14 1.29 -15.22
CA THR A 73 3.71 1.04 -15.31
C THR A 73 2.96 2.11 -14.52
N PRO A 74 2.12 2.94 -15.15
CA PRO A 74 1.37 3.99 -14.47
C PRO A 74 0.65 3.47 -13.23
N ASN A 75 0.77 4.17 -12.11
CA ASN A 75 0.39 3.72 -10.78
C ASN A 75 -1.02 3.09 -10.69
N ARG A 76 -2.03 3.70 -11.33
CA ARG A 76 -3.42 3.19 -11.32
C ARG A 76 -3.66 2.05 -12.32
N LYS A 77 -2.68 1.72 -13.18
CA LYS A 77 -2.74 0.59 -14.12
C LYS A 77 -2.05 -0.66 -13.58
N GLN A 78 -1.25 -0.54 -12.52
CA GLN A 78 -0.50 -1.67 -11.96
C GLN A 78 -1.40 -2.80 -11.48
N GLY A 79 -2.53 -2.51 -10.81
CA GLY A 79 -3.49 -3.54 -10.40
C GLY A 79 -4.02 -4.39 -11.56
N ALA A 80 -4.32 -3.77 -12.72
CA ALA A 80 -4.70 -4.50 -13.92
C ALA A 80 -3.54 -5.29 -14.54
N ALA A 81 -2.30 -4.77 -14.43
CA ALA A 81 -1.10 -5.48 -14.88
C ALA A 81 -0.83 -6.72 -14.03
N MET A 82 -0.97 -6.62 -12.69
CA MET A 82 -0.88 -7.75 -11.77
C MET A 82 -1.95 -8.81 -12.06
N LYS A 83 -3.22 -8.39 -12.25
CA LYS A 83 -4.31 -9.33 -12.60
C LYS A 83 -3.95 -10.19 -13.82
N ARG A 84 -3.27 -9.61 -14.81
CA ARG A 84 -2.83 -10.30 -16.04
C ARG A 84 -1.51 -11.04 -15.91
N GLY A 85 -0.84 -11.01 -14.75
CA GLY A 85 0.45 -11.66 -14.53
C GLY A 85 1.66 -10.95 -15.18
N LEU A 86 1.52 -9.67 -15.56
CA LEU A 86 2.65 -8.86 -16.07
C LEU A 86 3.58 -8.41 -14.93
N ILE A 87 3.02 -8.23 -13.75
CA ILE A 87 3.70 -7.94 -12.49
C ILE A 87 3.23 -8.98 -11.48
N ASP A 88 4.16 -9.56 -10.71
CA ASP A 88 3.80 -10.57 -9.72
C ASP A 88 3.38 -9.94 -8.40
N ILE A 89 4.16 -8.98 -7.88
CA ILE A 89 3.93 -8.33 -6.58
C ILE A 89 3.85 -6.81 -6.75
N ILE A 90 2.88 -6.19 -6.08
CA ILE A 90 2.72 -4.73 -6.07
C ILE A 90 2.54 -4.23 -4.65
N MET A 91 3.28 -3.17 -4.27
CA MET A 91 2.94 -2.30 -3.15
C MET A 91 2.25 -1.04 -3.67
N SER A 92 1.00 -0.80 -3.24
CA SER A 92 0.21 0.33 -3.72
C SER A 92 -0.73 0.88 -2.66
N PRO A 93 -0.98 2.21 -2.63
CA PRO A 93 -2.10 2.77 -1.91
C PRO A 93 -3.40 2.04 -2.25
N THR A 94 -4.16 1.65 -1.24
CA THR A 94 -5.37 0.82 -1.42
C THR A 94 -6.38 1.45 -2.36
N THR A 95 -6.51 2.78 -2.32
CA THR A 95 -7.43 3.54 -3.14
C THR A 95 -7.12 3.54 -4.65
N TYR A 96 -5.90 3.13 -5.05
CA TYR A 96 -5.54 3.05 -6.47
C TYR A 96 -6.17 1.85 -7.17
N TYR A 97 -6.67 0.88 -6.42
CA TYR A 97 -7.44 -0.24 -6.93
C TYR A 97 -8.95 0.05 -7.11
N ALA A 98 -9.43 1.22 -6.67
CA ALA A 98 -10.86 1.53 -6.54
C ALA A 98 -11.69 1.35 -7.83
N ASN A 99 -11.09 1.48 -9.02
CA ASN A 99 -11.77 1.25 -10.30
C ASN A 99 -11.97 -0.26 -10.60
N LEU A 100 -11.16 -1.12 -10.01
CA LEU A 100 -11.22 -2.57 -10.19
C LEU A 100 -11.93 -3.24 -9.01
N VAL A 101 -11.68 -2.71 -7.82
CA VAL A 101 -12.21 -3.18 -6.53
C VAL A 101 -12.75 -1.97 -5.77
N PRO A 102 -14.02 -1.61 -5.95
CA PRO A 102 -14.63 -0.47 -5.23
C PRO A 102 -14.48 -0.55 -3.71
N GLU A 103 -14.49 -1.76 -3.14
CA GLU A 103 -14.30 -2.06 -1.72
C GLU A 103 -12.98 -1.50 -1.18
N ALA A 104 -11.92 -1.45 -1.99
CA ALA A 104 -10.62 -0.93 -1.60
C ALA A 104 -10.65 0.55 -1.15
N ARG A 105 -11.66 1.33 -1.54
CA ARG A 105 -11.83 2.71 -1.06
C ARG A 105 -12.09 2.79 0.43
N LEU A 106 -12.81 1.81 0.97
CA LEU A 106 -13.25 1.84 2.36
C LEU A 106 -12.08 1.69 3.33
N THR A 107 -10.99 1.03 2.90
CA THR A 107 -9.78 0.93 3.71
C THR A 107 -9.15 2.29 4.02
N GLY A 108 -9.30 3.28 3.13
CA GLY A 108 -8.80 4.64 3.33
C GLY A 108 -9.59 5.47 4.35
N ILE A 109 -10.84 5.08 4.64
CA ILE A 109 -11.69 5.71 5.66
C ILE A 109 -11.90 4.81 6.89
N SER A 110 -11.25 3.65 6.93
CA SER A 110 -11.27 2.72 8.06
C SER A 110 -10.54 3.33 9.26
N ASN A 111 -11.06 3.06 10.46
CA ASN A 111 -10.41 3.40 11.73
C ASN A 111 -9.82 2.18 12.46
N MET A 112 -9.77 1.03 11.81
CA MET A 112 -9.19 -0.20 12.35
C MET A 112 -7.68 -0.29 12.11
N THR A 113 -7.00 -0.99 13.01
CA THR A 113 -5.63 -1.48 12.79
C THR A 113 -5.64 -2.75 11.95
N PRO A 114 -4.52 -3.17 11.35
CA PRO A 114 -4.44 -4.44 10.64
C PRO A 114 -4.79 -5.65 11.50
N GLN A 115 -4.37 -5.64 12.78
CA GLN A 115 -4.66 -6.71 13.74
C GLN A 115 -6.16 -6.82 14.03
N GLU A 116 -6.83 -5.70 14.31
CA GLU A 116 -8.28 -5.67 14.52
C GLU A 116 -9.05 -6.11 13.27
N TRP A 117 -8.57 -5.71 12.10
CA TRP A 117 -9.16 -6.10 10.83
C TRP A 117 -9.02 -7.60 10.53
N ARG A 118 -7.90 -8.21 10.94
CA ARG A 118 -7.74 -9.66 10.90
C ARG A 118 -8.67 -10.34 11.91
N ALA A 119 -8.71 -9.86 13.13
CA ALA A 119 -9.50 -10.42 14.21
C ALA A 119 -11.01 -10.40 13.94
N ASN A 120 -11.53 -9.32 13.30
CA ASN A 120 -12.95 -9.20 12.99
C ASN A 120 -13.38 -9.90 11.68
N GLY A 121 -12.45 -10.57 10.98
CA GLY A 121 -12.70 -11.25 9.71
C GLY A 121 -12.68 -10.32 8.46
N GLY A 122 -12.39 -9.04 8.62
CA GLY A 122 -12.32 -8.08 7.50
C GLY A 122 -11.22 -8.43 6.50
N HIS A 123 -10.07 -8.92 6.97
CA HIS A 123 -9.00 -9.40 6.11
C HIS A 123 -9.44 -10.59 5.24
N ALA A 124 -10.08 -11.60 5.84
CA ALA A 124 -10.57 -12.78 5.13
C ALA A 124 -11.60 -12.40 4.05
N MET A 125 -12.56 -11.54 4.42
CA MET A 125 -13.55 -10.99 3.49
C MET A 125 -12.90 -10.27 2.31
N MET A 126 -11.96 -9.35 2.57
CA MET A 126 -11.30 -8.60 1.51
C MET A 126 -10.39 -9.48 0.65
N SER A 127 -9.74 -10.48 1.24
CA SER A 127 -8.93 -11.46 0.49
C SER A 127 -9.75 -12.24 -0.52
N LYS A 128 -10.99 -12.61 -0.16
CA LYS A 128 -11.94 -13.21 -1.12
C LYS A 128 -12.29 -12.25 -2.25
N VAL A 129 -12.63 -11.00 -1.94
CA VAL A 129 -12.92 -9.97 -2.95
C VAL A 129 -11.72 -9.75 -3.87
N TRP A 130 -10.50 -9.76 -3.32
CA TRP A 130 -9.26 -9.59 -4.07
C TRP A 130 -8.99 -10.76 -5.03
N ALA A 131 -9.19 -11.99 -4.56
CA ALA A 131 -9.08 -13.18 -5.40
C ALA A 131 -10.07 -13.14 -6.56
N ASP A 132 -11.34 -12.87 -6.28
CA ASP A 132 -12.41 -12.88 -7.26
C ASP A 132 -12.25 -11.75 -8.32
N LYS A 133 -11.94 -10.54 -7.91
CA LYS A 133 -11.88 -9.36 -8.81
C LYS A 133 -10.53 -9.14 -9.46
N LEU A 134 -9.43 -9.45 -8.77
CA LEU A 134 -8.06 -9.12 -9.20
C LEU A 134 -7.19 -10.34 -9.47
N ASN A 135 -7.69 -11.57 -9.27
CA ASN A 135 -6.81 -12.76 -9.25
C ASN A 135 -5.60 -12.47 -8.33
N GLY A 136 -5.86 -11.96 -7.14
CA GLY A 136 -4.84 -11.45 -6.23
C GLY A 136 -4.88 -12.07 -4.84
N VAL A 137 -3.72 -12.10 -4.18
CA VAL A 137 -3.53 -12.42 -2.77
C VAL A 137 -3.10 -11.14 -2.05
N ILE A 138 -3.71 -10.83 -0.90
CA ILE A 138 -3.25 -9.76 -0.01
C ILE A 138 -2.19 -10.34 0.93
N LEU A 139 -0.93 -10.01 0.70
CA LEU A 139 0.18 -10.42 1.58
C LEU A 139 0.22 -9.57 2.86
N ALA A 140 -0.11 -8.28 2.76
CA ALA A 140 -0.15 -7.36 3.90
C ALA A 140 -1.07 -6.16 3.64
N TRP A 141 -1.63 -5.62 4.73
CA TRP A 141 -2.27 -4.31 4.78
C TRP A 141 -1.52 -3.40 5.75
N ALA A 142 -0.61 -2.59 5.25
CA ALA A 142 0.01 -1.56 6.08
C ALA A 142 -0.96 -0.40 6.26
N ASN A 143 -1.36 -0.16 7.52
CA ASN A 143 -2.18 0.96 7.95
C ASN A 143 -1.40 1.75 9.01
N TRP A 144 -0.81 2.85 8.62
CA TRP A 144 0.10 3.63 9.47
C TRP A 144 -0.66 4.61 10.38
N TYR A 145 -1.47 4.06 11.27
CA TYR A 145 -2.38 4.77 12.17
C TYR A 145 -1.71 5.90 12.96
N ASN A 146 -0.56 5.63 13.56
CA ASN A 146 0.17 6.58 14.40
C ASN A 146 1.42 7.13 13.71
N ALA A 147 1.61 6.88 12.42
CA ALA A 147 2.82 7.24 11.69
C ALA A 147 2.58 8.15 10.49
N SER A 148 1.49 7.97 9.74
CA SER A 148 1.20 8.75 8.53
C SER A 148 -0.29 9.03 8.41
N GLN A 149 -0.68 10.26 8.69
CA GLN A 149 -2.07 10.72 8.65
C GLN A 149 -2.25 11.77 7.56
N PHE A 150 -3.47 11.94 7.06
CA PHE A 150 -3.79 12.92 6.03
C PHE A 150 -4.14 14.28 6.61
N TYR A 151 -3.65 15.32 5.90
CA TYR A 151 -3.92 16.71 6.14
C TYR A 151 -4.38 17.39 4.86
N LEU A 152 -4.99 18.59 4.98
CA LEU A 152 -5.06 19.49 3.85
C LEU A 152 -3.75 20.27 3.75
N TRP A 153 -3.27 20.45 2.53
CA TRP A 153 -2.09 21.23 2.20
C TRP A 153 -2.53 22.36 1.29
N MET A 154 -2.37 23.59 1.71
CA MET A 154 -2.97 24.78 1.09
C MET A 154 -1.93 25.86 0.82
N LYS A 155 -2.12 26.62 -0.27
CA LYS A 155 -1.33 27.82 -0.58
C LYS A 155 -1.62 28.93 0.41
N ASP A 156 -2.90 29.11 0.71
CA ASP A 156 -3.38 30.19 1.56
C ASP A 156 -3.95 29.67 2.88
N LYS A 157 -4.01 30.56 3.87
CA LYS A 157 -4.64 30.25 5.15
C LYS A 157 -6.11 29.88 4.95
N PRO A 158 -6.59 28.76 5.52
CA PRO A 158 -7.96 28.33 5.34
C PRO A 158 -8.96 29.31 5.99
N LYS A 159 -10.08 29.54 5.29
CA LYS A 159 -11.23 30.22 5.86
C LYS A 159 -12.02 29.23 6.72
N LEU A 160 -12.50 29.66 7.87
CA LEU A 160 -13.29 28.81 8.76
C LEU A 160 -14.78 28.86 8.39
N SER A 161 -15.47 27.74 8.59
CA SER A 161 -16.91 27.57 8.39
C SER A 161 -17.53 26.84 9.58
N LYS A 162 -18.56 27.38 10.18
CA LYS A 162 -19.31 26.71 11.26
C LYS A 162 -19.99 25.42 10.77
N VAL A 163 -20.28 25.31 9.47
CA VAL A 163 -20.98 24.15 8.87
C VAL A 163 -20.01 23.03 8.51
N THR A 164 -18.89 23.37 7.89
CA THR A 164 -17.96 22.40 7.29
C THR A 164 -16.57 22.39 7.93
N GLY A 165 -16.35 23.24 8.93
CA GLY A 165 -15.06 23.46 9.58
C GLY A 165 -14.13 24.35 8.77
N VAL A 166 -13.95 24.05 7.50
CA VAL A 166 -13.17 24.83 6.51
C VAL A 166 -14.05 25.14 5.32
N ASP A 167 -14.04 26.39 4.88
CA ASP A 167 -14.70 26.84 3.66
C ASP A 167 -13.72 26.82 2.48
N LEU A 168 -14.01 26.00 1.49
CA LEU A 168 -13.23 25.85 0.27
C LEU A 168 -13.96 26.43 -0.96
N LYS A 169 -15.01 27.23 -0.75
CA LYS A 169 -15.75 27.85 -1.85
C LYS A 169 -14.84 28.72 -2.71
N GLY A 170 -14.88 28.51 -4.03
CA GLY A 170 -14.01 29.19 -4.99
C GLY A 170 -12.62 28.61 -5.13
N MET A 171 -12.21 27.66 -4.29
CA MET A 171 -10.91 27.01 -4.38
C MET A 171 -10.94 25.82 -5.32
N LYS A 172 -9.82 25.61 -6.01
CA LYS A 172 -9.56 24.46 -6.89
C LYS A 172 -8.67 23.47 -6.14
N MET A 173 -9.21 22.32 -5.75
CA MET A 173 -8.47 21.34 -4.98
C MET A 173 -8.06 20.14 -5.83
N ARG A 174 -6.77 19.78 -5.76
CA ARG A 174 -6.31 18.52 -6.33
C ARG A 174 -6.93 17.37 -5.57
N THR A 175 -7.53 16.44 -6.29
CA THR A 175 -8.26 15.32 -5.69
C THR A 175 -7.86 13.95 -6.22
N THR A 176 -8.37 12.94 -5.55
CA THR A 176 -8.51 11.55 -5.99
C THR A 176 -9.95 11.13 -5.71
N PRO A 177 -10.41 9.97 -6.17
CA PRO A 177 -11.74 9.47 -5.83
C PRO A 177 -12.05 9.46 -4.31
N LEU A 178 -11.03 9.32 -3.46
CA LEU A 178 -11.21 9.34 -2.00
C LEU A 178 -11.53 10.73 -1.46
N TYR A 179 -10.96 11.80 -2.05
CA TYR A 179 -11.08 13.16 -1.49
C TYR A 179 -12.23 13.97 -2.10
N THR A 180 -12.67 13.59 -3.30
CA THR A 180 -13.71 14.30 -4.03
C THR A 180 -14.99 14.54 -3.23
N PRO A 181 -15.53 13.58 -2.45
CA PRO A 181 -16.77 13.79 -1.71
C PRO A 181 -16.68 14.93 -0.71
N PHE A 182 -15.67 14.95 0.14
CA PHE A 182 -15.57 15.98 1.16
C PHE A 182 -15.12 17.34 0.60
N PHE A 183 -14.27 17.38 -0.43
CA PHE A 183 -13.94 18.64 -1.09
C PHE A 183 -15.18 19.33 -1.67
N LYS A 184 -16.05 18.56 -2.32
CA LYS A 184 -17.33 19.08 -2.83
C LYS A 184 -18.26 19.51 -1.71
N ALA A 185 -18.32 18.77 -0.60
CA ALA A 185 -19.12 19.13 0.58
C ALA A 185 -18.63 20.44 1.23
N MET A 186 -17.33 20.77 1.11
CA MET A 186 -16.73 22.02 1.57
C MET A 186 -16.78 23.14 0.51
N GLY A 187 -17.41 22.92 -0.65
CA GLY A 187 -17.61 23.92 -1.69
C GLY A 187 -16.51 24.04 -2.74
N ALA A 188 -15.49 23.18 -2.70
CA ALA A 188 -14.38 23.24 -3.65
C ALA A 188 -14.74 22.73 -5.05
N THR A 189 -14.11 23.31 -6.06
CA THR A 189 -13.94 22.68 -7.38
C THR A 189 -12.79 21.68 -7.32
N THR A 190 -12.95 20.51 -7.97
CA THR A 190 -11.97 19.44 -7.84
C THR A 190 -11.32 19.08 -9.19
N LYS A 191 -10.00 18.82 -9.16
CA LYS A 191 -9.20 18.33 -10.29
C LYS A 191 -8.54 17.00 -9.92
N ASN A 192 -8.87 15.93 -10.64
CA ASN A 192 -8.26 14.62 -10.42
C ASN A 192 -6.92 14.52 -11.17
N ILE A 193 -5.84 14.79 -10.47
CA ILE A 193 -4.48 14.89 -11.01
C ILE A 193 -3.59 13.84 -10.34
N SER A 194 -2.72 13.18 -11.12
CA SER A 194 -1.75 12.21 -10.58
C SER A 194 -0.70 12.90 -9.68
N PRO A 195 -0.09 12.20 -8.72
CA PRO A 195 0.94 12.80 -7.87
C PRO A 195 2.15 13.36 -8.64
N ALA A 196 2.47 12.80 -9.80
CA ALA A 196 3.58 13.29 -10.64
C ALA A 196 3.32 14.68 -11.23
N GLU A 197 2.05 15.03 -11.45
CA GLU A 197 1.64 16.29 -12.07
C GLU A 197 1.33 17.41 -11.06
N VAL A 198 1.30 17.09 -9.75
CA VAL A 198 0.90 18.05 -8.70
C VAL A 198 1.84 19.24 -8.61
N TYR A 199 3.15 19.04 -8.77
CA TYR A 199 4.12 20.14 -8.74
C TYR A 199 3.76 21.22 -9.76
N THR A 200 3.63 20.83 -11.03
CA THR A 200 3.27 21.75 -12.12
C THR A 200 1.88 22.34 -11.95
N ALA A 201 0.92 21.58 -11.43
CA ALA A 201 -0.43 22.06 -11.16
C ALA A 201 -0.45 23.14 -10.05
N LEU A 202 0.35 23.00 -9.00
CA LEU A 202 0.54 24.02 -7.96
C LEU A 202 1.26 25.23 -8.52
N GLU A 203 2.34 25.04 -9.25
CA GLU A 203 3.15 26.10 -9.87
C GLU A 203 2.30 27.00 -10.76
N ARG A 204 1.51 26.41 -11.66
CA ARG A 204 0.67 27.13 -12.62
C ARG A 204 -0.67 27.62 -12.08
N GLY A 205 -0.96 27.46 -10.78
CA GLY A 205 -2.23 27.85 -10.17
C GLY A 205 -3.45 27.08 -10.68
N VAL A 206 -3.24 25.89 -11.26
CA VAL A 206 -4.33 24.98 -11.65
C VAL A 206 -5.06 24.43 -10.43
N VAL A 207 -4.36 24.33 -9.28
CA VAL A 207 -4.91 23.96 -7.99
C VAL A 207 -4.34 24.85 -6.88
N ASP A 208 -5.14 25.08 -5.83
CA ASP A 208 -4.83 25.93 -4.67
C ASP A 208 -4.41 25.07 -3.46
N GLY A 209 -4.60 23.76 -3.54
CA GLY A 209 -4.25 22.83 -2.48
C GLY A 209 -4.62 21.39 -2.80
N LEU A 210 -4.38 20.52 -1.84
CA LEU A 210 -4.62 19.09 -1.96
C LEU A 210 -4.82 18.44 -0.58
N ALA A 211 -5.38 17.21 -0.56
CA ALA A 211 -5.24 16.31 0.56
C ALA A 211 -4.09 15.34 0.28
N TRP A 212 -3.22 15.16 1.27
CA TRP A 212 -2.07 14.27 1.18
C TRP A 212 -1.65 13.79 2.58
N PRO A 213 -1.10 12.56 2.70
CA PRO A 213 -0.55 12.12 3.97
C PRO A 213 0.66 12.95 4.37
N GLU A 214 0.99 12.95 5.64
CA GLU A 214 2.31 13.38 6.08
C GLU A 214 3.39 12.58 5.37
N GLY A 215 4.46 13.25 5.04
CA GLY A 215 5.58 12.69 4.30
C GLY A 215 5.46 12.83 2.79
N GLY A 216 6.61 13.02 2.17
CA GLY A 216 6.75 13.14 0.73
C GLY A 216 6.39 14.50 0.12
N VAL A 217 6.00 15.49 0.92
CA VAL A 217 5.72 16.86 0.47
C VAL A 217 7.02 17.57 0.08
N ALA A 218 8.03 17.50 0.96
CA ALA A 218 9.35 18.08 0.70
C ALA A 218 10.09 17.35 -0.42
N PHE A 219 10.02 16.02 -0.43
CA PHE A 219 10.62 15.21 -1.50
C PHE A 219 10.08 15.58 -2.89
N ARG A 220 8.80 15.95 -2.99
CA ARG A 220 8.15 16.36 -4.24
C ARG A 220 8.33 17.84 -4.56
N GLY A 221 8.94 18.62 -3.68
CA GLY A 221 9.14 20.06 -3.84
C GLY A 221 7.85 20.90 -3.68
N TRP A 222 6.74 20.30 -3.20
CA TRP A 222 5.44 20.99 -3.12
C TRP A 222 5.41 22.12 -2.08
N GLN A 223 6.25 22.05 -1.05
CA GLN A 223 6.41 23.09 -0.02
C GLN A 223 6.81 24.46 -0.59
N LYS A 224 7.32 24.52 -1.83
CA LYS A 224 7.57 25.80 -2.51
C LYS A 224 6.28 26.60 -2.71
N TYR A 225 5.15 25.91 -2.89
CA TYR A 225 3.85 26.48 -3.19
C TYR A 225 2.86 26.36 -2.04
N ILE A 226 3.00 25.35 -1.20
CA ILE A 226 2.15 25.12 -0.02
C ILE A 226 2.71 25.92 1.14
N LYS A 227 1.81 26.66 1.86
CA LYS A 227 2.15 27.47 3.03
C LYS A 227 1.51 26.95 4.32
N TYR A 228 0.48 26.13 4.23
CA TYR A 228 -0.24 25.62 5.39
C TYR A 228 -0.47 24.12 5.31
N LYS A 229 -0.12 23.43 6.40
CA LYS A 229 -0.55 22.07 6.72
C LYS A 229 -1.75 22.19 7.68
N VAL A 230 -2.94 21.83 7.20
CA VAL A 230 -4.20 22.07 7.89
C VAL A 230 -4.73 20.78 8.50
N GLY A 231 -4.81 20.76 9.84
CA GLY A 231 -5.39 19.70 10.66
C GLY A 231 -6.66 20.13 11.37
N PRO A 232 -7.29 19.24 12.17
CA PRO A 232 -6.77 17.93 12.57
C PRO A 232 -6.65 16.93 11.41
N ALA A 233 -5.82 15.90 11.60
CA ALA A 233 -5.72 14.78 10.68
C ALA A 233 -7.06 14.04 10.54
N PHE A 234 -7.36 13.47 9.35
CA PHE A 234 -8.67 12.91 9.09
C PHE A 234 -8.68 11.49 8.50
N PHE A 235 -7.67 11.09 7.74
CA PHE A 235 -7.49 9.74 7.22
C PHE A 235 -6.13 9.19 7.61
N ARG A 236 -5.96 7.90 7.39
CA ARG A 236 -4.70 7.20 7.56
C ARG A 236 -4.13 6.82 6.21
N SER A 237 -2.83 6.85 6.10
CA SER A 237 -2.16 6.31 4.93
C SER A 237 -2.20 4.79 4.98
N THR A 238 -2.68 4.17 3.91
CA THR A 238 -2.83 2.71 3.81
C THR A 238 -2.32 2.20 2.49
N THR A 239 -1.62 1.07 2.52
CA THR A 239 -1.19 0.35 1.33
C THR A 239 -1.52 -1.13 1.44
N PHE A 240 -1.79 -1.75 0.30
CA PHE A 240 -1.71 -3.20 0.18
C PHE A 240 -0.39 -3.60 -0.46
N LEU A 241 0.20 -4.65 0.09
CA LEU A 241 1.17 -5.48 -0.59
C LEU A 241 0.41 -6.69 -1.12
N THR A 242 0.32 -6.83 -2.44
CA THR A 242 -0.50 -7.86 -3.07
C THR A 242 0.30 -8.61 -4.13
N MET A 243 -0.09 -9.85 -4.39
CA MET A 243 0.54 -10.71 -5.38
C MET A 243 -0.51 -11.32 -6.33
N ASN A 244 -0.14 -11.58 -7.58
CA ASN A 244 -0.96 -12.36 -8.50
C ASN A 244 -1.22 -13.75 -7.93
N LYS A 245 -2.51 -14.13 -7.80
CA LYS A 245 -2.90 -15.40 -7.16
C LYS A 245 -2.43 -16.63 -7.92
N THR A 246 -2.58 -16.63 -9.24
CA THR A 246 -2.13 -17.75 -10.08
C THR A 246 -0.62 -17.99 -9.93
N ARG A 247 0.17 -16.93 -9.78
CA ARG A 247 1.61 -17.02 -9.54
C ARG A 247 1.92 -17.49 -8.13
N PHE A 248 1.18 -16.99 -7.13
CA PHE A 248 1.30 -17.41 -5.73
C PHE A 248 0.99 -18.90 -5.55
N ASP A 249 -0.10 -19.38 -6.15
CA ASP A 249 -0.54 -20.79 -6.01
C ASP A 249 0.45 -21.78 -6.65
N LYS A 250 1.28 -21.34 -7.60
CA LYS A 250 2.33 -22.16 -8.23
C LYS A 250 3.62 -22.25 -7.41
N LEU A 251 3.80 -21.40 -6.41
CA LEU A 251 4.97 -21.49 -5.55
C LEU A 251 4.89 -22.70 -4.63
N SER A 252 6.05 -23.20 -4.24
CA SER A 252 6.14 -24.19 -3.17
C SER A 252 5.54 -23.65 -1.88
N LYS A 253 5.09 -24.53 -0.98
CA LYS A 253 4.58 -24.12 0.34
C LYS A 253 5.59 -23.28 1.09
N LYS A 254 6.88 -23.60 1.04
CA LYS A 254 7.96 -22.82 1.63
C LYS A 254 7.99 -21.38 1.07
N GLY A 255 7.84 -21.22 -0.24
CA GLY A 255 7.81 -19.91 -0.89
C GLY A 255 6.58 -19.08 -0.52
N GLN A 256 5.41 -19.73 -0.45
CA GLN A 256 4.17 -19.07 0.01
C GLN A 256 4.30 -18.59 1.46
N ASP A 257 4.80 -19.43 2.35
CA ASP A 257 4.99 -19.11 3.77
C ASP A 257 6.01 -18.00 3.97
N GLN A 258 7.10 -17.99 3.21
CA GLN A 258 8.11 -16.94 3.21
C GLN A 258 7.49 -15.58 2.83
N LEU A 259 6.69 -15.52 1.77
CA LEU A 259 6.01 -14.30 1.34
C LEU A 259 5.00 -13.79 2.36
N ILE A 260 4.22 -14.68 2.98
CA ILE A 260 3.25 -14.34 4.02
C ILE A 260 3.99 -13.81 5.26
N ALA A 261 5.04 -14.49 5.70
CA ALA A 261 5.83 -14.05 6.87
C ALA A 261 6.48 -12.68 6.62
N ALA A 262 7.09 -12.46 5.45
CA ALA A 262 7.65 -11.17 5.08
C ALA A 262 6.58 -10.08 4.94
N GLY A 263 5.39 -10.42 4.44
CA GLY A 263 4.23 -9.53 4.40
C GLY A 263 3.79 -9.09 5.80
N LEU A 264 3.69 -10.01 6.75
CA LEU A 264 3.37 -9.70 8.16
C LEU A 264 4.47 -8.85 8.81
N HIS A 265 5.73 -9.11 8.51
CA HIS A 265 6.84 -8.27 8.97
C HIS A 265 6.69 -6.83 8.45
N TYR A 266 6.39 -6.65 7.17
CA TYR A 266 6.09 -5.32 6.60
C TYR A 266 4.90 -4.66 7.30
N GLU A 267 3.81 -5.38 7.52
CA GLU A 267 2.60 -4.87 8.20
C GLU A 267 2.92 -4.32 9.60
N ASN A 268 3.76 -5.03 10.36
CA ASN A 268 4.10 -4.68 11.73
C ASN A 268 5.18 -3.60 11.84
N GLU A 269 6.22 -3.66 11.00
CA GLU A 269 7.44 -2.85 11.17
C GLU A 269 7.48 -1.59 10.29
N SER A 270 6.73 -1.55 9.19
CA SER A 270 6.79 -0.42 8.25
C SER A 270 6.37 0.92 8.88
N GLY A 271 5.51 0.89 9.90
CA GLY A 271 5.07 2.08 10.62
C GLY A 271 6.21 2.82 11.31
N ARG A 272 7.17 2.09 11.90
CA ARG A 272 8.36 2.68 12.52
C ARG A 272 9.23 3.38 11.47
N VAL A 273 9.50 2.71 10.36
CA VAL A 273 10.30 3.29 9.25
C VAL A 273 9.62 4.54 8.67
N ILE A 274 8.31 4.50 8.47
CA ILE A 274 7.53 5.65 7.97
C ILE A 274 7.61 6.82 8.94
N LYS A 275 7.52 6.60 10.24
CA LYS A 275 7.60 7.65 11.25
C LYS A 275 8.93 8.41 11.20
N ASP A 276 10.03 7.68 11.06
CA ASP A 276 11.37 8.28 10.96
C ASP A 276 11.51 9.12 9.66
N LEU A 277 11.05 8.59 8.54
CA LEU A 277 11.07 9.31 7.26
C LEU A 277 10.21 10.57 7.27
N ILE A 278 9.03 10.51 7.90
CA ILE A 278 8.13 11.65 8.05
C ILE A 278 8.73 12.74 8.94
N ALA A 279 9.44 12.37 10.01
CA ALA A 279 10.12 13.33 10.87
C ALA A 279 11.14 14.17 10.07
N ILE A 280 11.89 13.52 9.18
CA ILE A 280 12.85 14.21 8.28
C ILE A 280 12.11 15.15 7.32
N ASP A 281 11.03 14.68 6.67
CA ASP A 281 10.24 15.48 5.73
C ASP A 281 9.59 16.69 6.43
N ASN A 282 9.00 16.48 7.62
CA ASN A 282 8.39 17.53 8.44
C ASN A 282 9.41 18.60 8.86
N ALA A 283 10.60 18.20 9.29
CA ALA A 283 11.66 19.16 9.64
C ALA A 283 12.01 20.07 8.44
N LYS A 284 12.09 19.47 7.24
CA LYS A 284 12.37 20.22 6.02
C LYS A 284 11.24 21.16 5.62
N ILE A 285 9.99 20.73 5.60
CA ILE A 285 8.86 21.59 5.22
C ILE A 285 8.68 22.76 6.22
N LYS A 286 8.94 22.51 7.51
CA LYS A 286 8.93 23.57 8.53
C LYS A 286 10.02 24.60 8.29
N LYS A 287 11.25 24.14 7.97
CA LYS A 287 12.37 25.03 7.60
C LYS A 287 12.04 25.86 6.35
N ASP A 288 11.31 25.29 5.40
CA ASP A 288 10.89 25.94 4.14
C ASP A 288 9.64 26.86 4.35
N GLY A 289 9.20 27.07 5.59
CA GLY A 289 8.17 28.05 5.97
C GLY A 289 6.73 27.57 5.86
N VAL A 290 6.49 26.25 5.82
CA VAL A 290 5.12 25.70 5.92
C VAL A 290 4.67 25.72 7.37
N ALA A 291 3.57 26.42 7.64
CA ALA A 291 2.99 26.55 8.97
C ALA A 291 1.96 25.45 9.25
N ASP A 292 1.99 24.89 10.46
CA ASP A 292 0.89 24.06 10.95
C ASP A 292 -0.31 24.98 11.31
N PHE A 293 -1.49 24.60 10.83
CA PHE A 293 -2.75 25.24 11.14
C PHE A 293 -3.76 24.22 11.65
N THR A 294 -4.01 24.19 12.93
CA THR A 294 -5.07 23.36 13.51
C THR A 294 -6.39 24.11 13.50
N VAL A 295 -7.39 23.58 12.79
CA VAL A 295 -8.76 24.12 12.80
C VAL A 295 -9.30 24.03 14.22
N PRO A 296 -9.65 25.17 14.86
CA PRO A 296 -9.91 25.21 16.30
C PRO A 296 -11.31 24.72 16.70
N GLY A 297 -11.43 24.21 17.93
CA GLY A 297 -12.68 23.98 18.64
C GLY A 297 -13.79 23.31 17.83
N GLU A 298 -14.97 23.90 17.80
CA GLU A 298 -16.13 23.39 17.07
C GLU A 298 -15.92 23.36 15.56
N TYR A 299 -15.12 24.25 14.99
CA TYR A 299 -14.75 24.18 13.57
C TYR A 299 -13.95 22.90 13.26
N GLY A 300 -13.04 22.49 14.16
CA GLY A 300 -12.27 21.23 14.01
C GLY A 300 -13.16 20.00 14.05
N LYS A 301 -14.15 19.98 14.94
CA LYS A 301 -15.18 18.92 15.00
C LYS A 301 -16.01 18.90 13.72
N ALA A 302 -16.48 20.04 13.23
CA ALA A 302 -17.24 20.16 11.99
C ALA A 302 -16.40 19.72 10.78
N PHE A 303 -15.10 20.03 10.75
CA PHE A 303 -14.17 19.63 9.70
C PHE A 303 -14.07 18.11 9.59
N THR A 304 -13.75 17.42 10.67
CA THR A 304 -13.62 15.97 10.67
C THR A 304 -14.96 15.28 10.41
N ALA A 305 -16.05 15.75 11.00
CA ALA A 305 -17.39 15.22 10.77
C ALA A 305 -17.83 15.36 9.30
N THR A 306 -17.57 16.50 8.65
CA THR A 306 -17.87 16.73 7.24
C THR A 306 -17.11 15.74 6.34
N ILE A 307 -15.82 15.53 6.61
CA ILE A 307 -15.00 14.61 5.84
C ILE A 307 -15.54 13.17 5.92
N LEU A 308 -15.80 12.69 7.13
CA LEU A 308 -16.29 11.34 7.35
C LEU A 308 -17.70 11.15 6.77
N LYS A 309 -18.64 12.05 7.08
CA LYS A 309 -20.03 12.02 6.58
C LYS A 309 -20.09 12.01 5.06
N ALA A 310 -19.35 12.89 4.38
CA ALA A 310 -19.34 12.97 2.93
C ALA A 310 -18.79 11.69 2.28
N ASN A 311 -17.74 11.10 2.85
CA ASN A 311 -17.14 9.90 2.30
C ASN A 311 -18.01 8.65 2.52
N TRP A 312 -18.62 8.49 3.70
CA TRP A 312 -19.53 7.37 3.95
C TRP A 312 -20.81 7.49 3.12
N ALA A 313 -21.36 8.71 2.95
CA ALA A 313 -22.51 8.96 2.07
C ALA A 313 -22.19 8.67 0.59
N ASP A 314 -20.97 8.96 0.11
CA ASP A 314 -20.54 8.57 -1.24
C ASP A 314 -20.34 7.05 -1.35
N ALA A 315 -19.77 6.43 -0.30
CA ALA A 315 -19.59 4.98 -0.25
C ALA A 315 -20.94 4.23 -0.35
N ALA A 316 -21.94 4.65 0.40
CA ALA A 316 -23.27 4.02 0.40
C ALA A 316 -23.99 4.02 -0.98
N LYS A 317 -23.59 4.91 -1.89
CA LYS A 317 -24.17 4.99 -3.26
C LYS A 317 -23.52 4.03 -4.27
N ARG A 318 -22.51 3.27 -3.86
CA ARG A 318 -21.75 2.44 -4.77
C ARG A 318 -22.19 0.99 -4.74
N LYS A 319 -21.94 0.29 -5.85
CA LYS A 319 -22.14 -1.15 -5.92
C LYS A 319 -20.88 -1.88 -5.46
N TYR A 320 -21.06 -2.83 -4.58
CA TYR A 320 -20.02 -3.72 -4.05
C TYR A 320 -20.39 -5.17 -4.33
N SER A 321 -19.43 -6.07 -4.25
CA SER A 321 -19.70 -7.52 -4.31
C SER A 321 -20.07 -8.11 -2.95
N VAL A 322 -19.89 -7.33 -1.88
CA VAL A 322 -20.28 -7.65 -0.51
C VAL A 322 -21.28 -6.60 -0.06
N ASP A 323 -22.24 -7.00 0.76
CA ASP A 323 -23.21 -6.07 1.34
C ASP A 323 -22.53 -4.88 2.02
N PHE A 324 -23.06 -3.66 1.82
CA PHE A 324 -22.43 -2.42 2.27
C PHE A 324 -22.35 -2.32 3.80
N GLU A 325 -23.38 -2.72 4.54
CA GLU A 325 -23.36 -2.65 6.01
C GLU A 325 -22.39 -3.68 6.59
N THR A 326 -22.26 -4.86 5.95
CA THR A 326 -21.24 -5.84 6.28
C THR A 326 -19.83 -5.27 6.04
N LEU A 327 -19.58 -4.64 4.88
CA LEU A 327 -18.30 -3.98 4.60
C LEU A 327 -17.99 -2.90 5.65
N LYS A 328 -18.96 -2.07 5.97
CA LYS A 328 -18.83 -0.96 6.92
C LYS A 328 -18.50 -1.47 8.33
N SER A 329 -19.17 -2.53 8.80
CA SER A 329 -18.93 -3.15 10.12
C SER A 329 -17.53 -3.75 10.23
N LYS A 330 -16.91 -4.14 9.10
CA LYS A 330 -15.53 -4.65 9.03
C LYS A 330 -14.48 -3.54 8.90
N MET A 331 -14.89 -2.29 8.71
CA MET A 331 -14.00 -1.13 8.50
C MET A 331 -14.10 -0.09 9.61
N LEU A 332 -15.12 -0.14 10.45
CA LEU A 332 -15.34 0.78 11.58
C LEU A 332 -15.39 0.05 12.90
N LYS A 333 -14.83 0.73 13.94
CA LYS A 333 -15.06 0.41 15.36
C LYS A 333 -16.37 1.01 15.83
#